data_e584ff61ddae514222093ccf848893cb
#
_entry.id   e584ff61ddae514222093ccf848893cb
#
_cell.length_a   1.000
_cell.length_b   1.000
_cell.length_c   1.000
_cell.angle_alpha   90.00
_cell.angle_beta   90.00
_cell.angle_gamma   90.00
#
_symmetry.space_group_name_H-M   'P 1'
#
loop_
_entity.id
_entity.type
_entity.pdbx_description
1 polymer ?
#
loop_
_entity_poly.entity_id
_entity_poly.type
_entity_poly.pdbx_seq_one_letter_code
_entity_poly.pdbx_strand_id
1 'polypeptide(L)'
;CLVLMDTPSNESGIYISGGQMAAPVVGRILGEVLPYLGVQPQYSEAEEKYIDRAVPPLTGKTPEEAVKLLREAGLAARIEGTGDIVTGQLPGKGTVVASGTTVLIYTGEIPEAEEETVPELTGLTYTEAREALFSRGLFLRSDSTILADSDTVRVVFQSTGAGESVPTGSVIEVSIVNDDNDTYGRY
;
A
#
# COMPACT_ATOMS: atom_id res chain seq x y z
N CYS A 1 24.50 -0.25 12.80
CA CYS A 1 23.98 -1.61 12.99
C CYS A 1 24.89 -2.60 12.26
N LEU A 2 25.31 -3.68 12.90
CA LEU A 2 26.09 -4.77 12.32
C LEU A 2 25.30 -6.08 12.51
N VAL A 3 25.00 -6.76 11.44
CA VAL A 3 24.37 -8.09 11.44
C VAL A 3 25.35 -9.08 10.81
N LEU A 4 25.70 -10.11 11.57
CA LEU A 4 26.51 -11.23 11.12
C LEU A 4 25.62 -12.45 10.99
N MET A 5 25.65 -13.10 9.85
CA MET A 5 25.05 -14.41 9.61
C MET A 5 26.16 -15.46 9.58
N ASP A 6 26.16 -16.34 10.58
CA ASP A 6 27.09 -17.45 10.64
C ASP A 6 26.52 -18.66 9.87
N THR A 7 27.32 -19.24 9.03
CA THR A 7 27.03 -20.46 8.26
C THR A 7 25.69 -20.40 7.50
N PRO A 8 25.46 -19.44 6.60
CA PRO A 8 24.22 -19.36 5.83
C PRO A 8 24.06 -20.59 4.93
N SER A 9 22.84 -21.16 4.90
CA SER A 9 22.52 -22.34 4.08
C SER A 9 22.21 -21.96 2.64
N ASN A 10 22.68 -22.75 1.68
CA ASN A 10 22.34 -22.61 0.26
C ASN A 10 20.98 -23.25 -0.10
N GLU A 11 20.27 -23.84 0.86
CA GLU A 11 19.01 -24.56 0.59
C GLU A 11 17.89 -23.65 0.12
N SER A 12 17.97 -22.34 0.42
CA SER A 12 16.99 -21.34 -0.02
C SER A 12 17.10 -20.95 -1.50
N GLY A 13 18.17 -21.37 -2.21
CA GLY A 13 18.45 -20.94 -3.59
C GLY A 13 18.87 -19.47 -3.73
N ILE A 14 18.99 -18.74 -2.64
CA ILE A 14 19.40 -17.33 -2.63
C ILE A 14 20.93 -17.26 -2.65
N TYR A 15 21.48 -16.41 -3.51
CA TYR A 15 22.92 -16.14 -3.55
C TYR A 15 23.41 -15.58 -2.20
N ILE A 16 24.42 -16.22 -1.61
CA ILE A 16 24.96 -15.84 -0.29
C ILE A 16 25.73 -14.54 -0.42
N SER A 17 25.07 -13.42 -0.18
CA SER A 17 25.69 -12.10 -0.08
C SER A 17 25.12 -11.31 1.08
N GLY A 18 25.93 -10.44 1.68
CA GLY A 18 25.48 -9.55 2.76
C GLY A 18 24.30 -8.66 2.36
N GLY A 19 24.27 -8.23 1.09
CA GLY A 19 23.19 -7.42 0.55
C GLY A 19 21.86 -8.15 0.46
N GLN A 20 21.86 -9.42 0.07
CA GLN A 20 20.62 -10.19 -0.10
C GLN A 20 20.13 -10.85 1.19
N MET A 21 21.03 -11.23 2.09
CA MET A 21 20.67 -11.98 3.30
C MET A 21 20.63 -11.10 4.55
N ALA A 22 21.65 -10.28 4.79
CA ALA A 22 21.76 -9.48 6.02
C ALA A 22 21.06 -8.11 5.88
N ALA A 23 21.08 -7.47 4.73
CA ALA A 23 20.50 -6.15 4.55
C ALA A 23 19.00 -6.07 4.85
N PRO A 24 18.13 -7.04 4.47
CA PRO A 24 16.72 -7.03 4.86
C PRO A 24 16.50 -7.08 6.37
N VAL A 25 17.35 -7.82 7.10
CA VAL A 25 17.30 -7.89 8.57
C VAL A 25 17.72 -6.57 9.18
N VAL A 26 18.80 -5.96 8.68
CA VAL A 26 19.24 -4.62 9.10
C VAL A 26 18.15 -3.59 8.84
N GLY A 27 17.52 -3.62 7.66
CA GLY A 27 16.43 -2.72 7.28
C GLY A 27 15.27 -2.78 8.26
N ARG A 28 14.80 -3.97 8.63
CA ARG A 28 13.73 -4.15 9.63
C ARG A 28 14.14 -3.60 11.01
N ILE A 29 15.32 -3.95 11.49
CA ILE A 29 15.83 -3.46 12.78
C ILE A 29 15.90 -1.93 12.78
N LEU A 30 16.45 -1.32 11.75
CA LEU A 30 16.54 0.14 11.64
C LEU A 30 15.18 0.80 11.51
N GLY A 31 14.24 0.18 10.77
CA GLY A 31 12.87 0.66 10.62
C GLY A 31 12.12 0.77 11.95
N GLU A 32 12.41 -0.10 12.92
CA GLU A 32 11.83 -0.05 14.27
C GLU A 32 12.61 0.88 15.22
N VAL A 33 13.95 0.83 15.16
CA VAL A 33 14.81 1.53 16.11
C VAL A 33 14.92 3.02 15.82
N LEU A 34 15.02 3.43 14.55
CA LEU A 34 15.21 4.84 14.20
C LEU A 34 14.04 5.73 14.61
N PRO A 35 12.76 5.35 14.39
CA PRO A 35 11.62 6.12 14.90
C PRO A 35 11.61 6.23 16.42
N TYR A 36 11.97 5.14 17.13
CA TYR A 36 12.10 5.14 18.59
C TYR A 36 13.17 6.14 19.08
N LEU A 37 14.25 6.33 18.31
CA LEU A 37 15.30 7.31 18.59
C LEU A 37 14.96 8.73 18.11
N GLY A 38 13.72 8.95 17.60
CA GLY A 38 13.26 10.23 17.08
C GLY A 38 13.81 10.59 15.69
N VAL A 39 14.46 9.66 15.01
CA VAL A 39 14.92 9.84 13.63
C VAL A 39 13.74 9.52 12.70
N GLN A 40 13.18 10.53 12.06
CA GLN A 40 12.11 10.36 11.09
C GLN A 40 12.70 9.90 9.75
N PRO A 41 12.01 8.98 9.02
CA PRO A 41 12.41 8.62 7.67
C PRO A 41 12.45 9.86 6.78
N GLN A 42 13.48 9.97 5.97
CA GLN A 42 13.56 10.98 4.92
C GLN A 42 13.40 10.27 3.58
N TYR A 43 12.29 10.55 2.92
CA TYR A 43 11.97 10.00 1.61
C TYR A 43 12.27 11.03 0.54
N SER A 44 12.75 10.60 -0.62
CA SER A 44 12.81 11.44 -1.82
C SER A 44 11.39 11.69 -2.35
N GLU A 45 11.20 12.73 -3.16
CA GLU A 45 9.90 12.99 -3.82
C GLU A 45 9.39 11.78 -4.64
N ALA A 46 10.32 10.98 -5.18
CA ALA A 46 9.98 9.75 -5.87
C ALA A 46 9.48 8.66 -4.91
N GLU A 47 10.08 8.53 -3.72
CA GLU A 47 9.70 7.56 -2.70
C GLU A 47 8.40 7.94 -2.00
N GLU A 48 8.12 9.23 -1.82
CA GLU A 48 6.87 9.70 -1.19
C GLU A 48 5.61 9.25 -1.91
N LYS A 49 5.69 9.00 -3.21
CA LYS A 49 4.57 8.51 -4.02
C LYS A 49 4.14 7.08 -3.67
N TYR A 50 5.00 6.31 -3.00
CA TYR A 50 4.78 4.87 -2.76
C TYR A 50 4.64 4.52 -1.28
N ILE A 51 4.68 5.53 -0.40
CA ILE A 51 4.48 5.33 1.03
C ILE A 51 2.99 5.17 1.29
N ASP A 52 2.63 4.11 1.98
CA ASP A 52 1.28 3.92 2.47
C ASP A 52 0.85 5.10 3.36
N ARG A 53 -0.39 5.53 3.20
CA ARG A 53 -0.96 6.70 3.87
C ARG A 53 -2.17 6.31 4.71
N ALA A 54 -2.24 6.84 5.91
CA ALA A 54 -3.42 6.71 6.75
C ALA A 54 -4.52 7.68 6.28
N VAL A 55 -5.72 7.17 6.09
CA VAL A 55 -6.87 7.98 5.69
C VAL A 55 -7.29 8.89 6.87
N PRO A 56 -7.31 10.22 6.69
CA PRO A 56 -7.69 11.15 7.74
C PRO A 56 -9.20 11.07 8.07
N PRO A 57 -9.63 11.54 9.25
CA PRO A 57 -11.05 11.65 9.59
C PRO A 57 -11.70 12.80 8.81
N LEU A 58 -12.70 12.49 8.00
CA LEU A 58 -13.39 13.46 7.13
C LEU A 58 -14.83 13.76 7.56
N THR A 59 -15.47 12.85 8.29
CA THR A 59 -16.87 12.98 8.71
C THR A 59 -17.10 14.26 9.50
N GLY A 60 -18.17 14.98 9.19
CA GLY A 60 -18.52 16.25 9.81
C GLY A 60 -17.82 17.48 9.22
N LYS A 61 -16.95 17.32 8.25
CA LYS A 61 -16.27 18.41 7.51
C LYS A 61 -17.04 18.79 6.26
N THR A 62 -16.73 19.97 5.70
CA THR A 62 -17.22 20.30 4.36
C THR A 62 -16.47 19.47 3.30
N PRO A 63 -17.07 19.26 2.13
CA PRO A 63 -16.38 18.56 1.03
C PRO A 63 -15.04 19.19 0.66
N GLU A 64 -14.94 20.53 0.67
CA GLU A 64 -13.72 21.27 0.35
C GLU A 64 -12.62 21.01 1.39
N GLU A 65 -12.97 21.03 2.68
CA GLU A 65 -12.03 20.71 3.76
C GLU A 65 -11.56 19.26 3.67
N ALA A 66 -12.46 18.32 3.35
CA ALA A 66 -12.14 16.92 3.18
C ALA A 66 -11.17 16.69 2.01
N VAL A 67 -11.41 17.30 0.85
CA VAL A 67 -10.53 17.25 -0.33
C VAL A 67 -9.15 17.82 0.01
N LYS A 68 -9.09 18.94 0.75
CA LYS A 68 -7.83 19.53 1.17
C LYS A 68 -7.03 18.57 2.07
N LEU A 69 -7.67 17.98 3.09
CA LEU A 69 -7.03 17.03 4.00
C LEU A 69 -6.50 15.80 3.29
N LEU A 70 -7.27 15.26 2.34
CA LEU A 70 -6.82 14.10 1.54
C LEU A 70 -5.61 14.45 0.68
N ARG A 71 -5.61 15.61 0.04
CA ARG A 71 -4.46 16.08 -0.73
C ARG A 71 -3.21 16.24 0.13
N GLU A 72 -3.34 16.81 1.33
CA GLU A 72 -2.25 16.96 2.29
C GLU A 72 -1.74 15.58 2.78
N ALA A 73 -2.63 14.58 2.83
CA ALA A 73 -2.27 13.19 3.13
C ALA A 73 -1.72 12.42 1.93
N GLY A 74 -1.60 13.01 0.73
CA GLY A 74 -1.14 12.32 -0.48
C GLY A 74 -2.17 11.36 -1.07
N LEU A 75 -3.46 11.61 -0.82
CA LEU A 75 -4.60 10.82 -1.28
C LEU A 75 -5.46 11.62 -2.27
N ALA A 76 -6.17 10.95 -3.16
CA ALA A 76 -7.16 11.54 -4.04
C ALA A 76 -8.56 11.51 -3.40
N ALA A 77 -9.46 12.33 -3.90
CA ALA A 77 -10.82 12.42 -3.41
C ALA A 77 -11.83 12.23 -4.53
N ARG A 78 -12.93 11.52 -4.24
CA ARG A 78 -14.12 11.47 -5.08
C ARG A 78 -15.35 11.69 -4.21
N ILE A 79 -16.15 12.71 -4.54
CA ILE A 79 -17.34 13.08 -3.79
C ILE A 79 -18.55 12.38 -4.40
N GLU A 80 -19.33 11.72 -3.55
CA GLU A 80 -20.59 11.09 -3.87
C GLU A 80 -21.71 11.77 -3.09
N GLY A 81 -22.67 12.34 -3.83
CA GLY A 81 -23.77 13.14 -3.29
C GLY A 81 -23.56 14.63 -3.49
N THR A 82 -24.51 15.43 -2.97
CA THR A 82 -24.59 16.88 -3.16
C THR A 82 -24.81 17.65 -1.85
N GLY A 83 -24.58 17.00 -0.71
CA GLY A 83 -24.74 17.62 0.61
C GLY A 83 -23.53 18.48 0.98
N ASP A 84 -23.75 19.39 1.93
CA ASP A 84 -22.75 20.37 2.39
C ASP A 84 -21.79 19.79 3.45
N ILE A 85 -22.09 18.61 3.98
CA ILE A 85 -21.32 17.97 5.06
C ILE A 85 -21.02 16.51 4.70
N VAL A 86 -19.81 16.07 4.98
CA VAL A 86 -19.40 14.68 4.83
C VAL A 86 -20.07 13.81 5.90
N THR A 87 -20.89 12.88 5.45
CA THR A 87 -21.61 11.90 6.30
C THR A 87 -20.81 10.62 6.49
N GLY A 88 -19.99 10.27 5.49
CA GLY A 88 -19.16 9.06 5.54
C GLY A 88 -17.98 9.11 4.57
N GLN A 89 -17.11 8.14 4.71
CA GLN A 89 -15.93 7.97 3.86
C GLN A 89 -15.57 6.50 3.67
N LEU A 90 -14.99 6.17 2.53
CA LEU A 90 -14.50 4.83 2.21
C LEU A 90 -13.15 4.94 1.48
N PRO A 91 -12.04 4.36 1.98
CA PRO A 91 -11.91 3.61 3.23
C PRO A 91 -12.19 4.44 4.50
N GLY A 92 -12.41 3.75 5.61
CA GLY A 92 -12.66 4.38 6.90
C GLY A 92 -11.45 5.16 7.43
N LYS A 93 -11.69 6.06 8.40
CA LYS A 93 -10.61 6.81 9.07
C LYS A 93 -9.57 5.88 9.69
N GLY A 94 -8.30 6.20 9.55
CA GLY A 94 -7.17 5.44 10.09
C GLY A 94 -6.77 4.21 9.26
N THR A 95 -7.56 3.86 8.24
CA THR A 95 -7.19 2.79 7.30
C THR A 95 -5.92 3.19 6.56
N VAL A 96 -4.95 2.28 6.51
CA VAL A 96 -3.69 2.49 5.77
C VAL A 96 -3.86 1.94 4.35
N VAL A 97 -3.61 2.78 3.37
CA VAL A 97 -3.76 2.48 1.94
C VAL A 97 -2.58 3.02 1.15
N ALA A 98 -2.42 2.51 -0.07
CA ALA A 98 -1.42 2.99 -1.01
C ALA A 98 -1.52 4.51 -1.24
N SER A 99 -0.41 5.19 -1.36
CA SER A 99 -0.37 6.60 -1.77
C SER A 99 -1.12 6.82 -3.09
N GLY A 100 -1.79 7.95 -3.24
CA GLY A 100 -2.61 8.26 -4.41
C GLY A 100 -3.93 7.49 -4.49
N THR A 101 -4.27 6.66 -3.50
CA THR A 101 -5.59 6.00 -3.42
C THR A 101 -6.70 7.04 -3.40
N THR A 102 -7.75 6.80 -4.20
CA THR A 102 -8.95 7.64 -4.20
C THR A 102 -9.85 7.25 -3.04
N VAL A 103 -10.12 8.19 -2.16
CA VAL A 103 -11.07 8.04 -1.04
C VAL A 103 -12.43 8.55 -1.50
N LEU A 104 -13.47 7.72 -1.34
CA LEU A 104 -14.86 8.09 -1.58
C LEU A 104 -15.35 8.90 -0.38
N ILE A 105 -15.96 10.05 -0.65
CA ILE A 105 -16.52 10.97 0.34
C ILE A 105 -18.02 11.03 0.11
N TYR A 106 -18.78 10.52 1.06
CA TYR A 106 -20.25 10.57 1.00
C TYR A 106 -20.77 11.83 1.68
N THR A 107 -21.65 12.57 0.98
CA THR A 107 -22.30 13.77 1.50
C THR A 107 -23.82 13.61 1.61
N GLY A 108 -24.28 12.39 1.68
CA GLY A 108 -25.69 11.98 1.78
C GLY A 108 -25.81 10.62 2.45
N GLU A 109 -26.63 9.76 1.87
CA GLU A 109 -26.77 8.38 2.31
C GLU A 109 -25.48 7.59 2.01
N ILE A 110 -25.02 6.83 2.98
CA ILE A 110 -23.85 5.95 2.81
C ILE A 110 -24.40 4.61 2.33
N PRO A 111 -23.92 4.08 1.18
CA PRO A 111 -24.30 2.74 0.73
C PRO A 111 -23.99 1.69 1.80
N GLU A 112 -24.86 0.70 1.95
CA GLU A 112 -24.53 -0.48 2.75
C GLU A 112 -23.31 -1.18 2.13
N ALA A 113 -22.50 -1.78 3.00
CA ALA A 113 -21.37 -2.57 2.53
C ALA A 113 -21.88 -3.82 1.80
N GLU A 114 -21.52 -3.96 0.55
CA GLU A 114 -21.82 -5.14 -0.26
C GLU A 114 -20.63 -6.10 -0.23
N GLU A 115 -20.90 -7.39 -0.40
CA GLU A 115 -19.83 -8.38 -0.55
C GLU A 115 -19.27 -8.32 -1.97
N GLU A 116 -17.95 -8.15 -2.07
CA GLU A 116 -17.25 -8.08 -3.34
C GLU A 116 -16.19 -9.17 -3.45
N THR A 117 -16.07 -9.71 -4.66
CA THR A 117 -15.11 -10.77 -4.94
C THR A 117 -13.74 -10.19 -5.22
N VAL A 118 -12.73 -10.66 -4.49
CA VAL A 118 -11.32 -10.25 -4.69
C VAL A 118 -10.82 -10.77 -6.04
N PRO A 119 -10.30 -9.91 -6.92
CA PRO A 119 -9.74 -10.34 -8.21
C PRO A 119 -8.37 -11.01 -8.02
N GLU A 120 -7.92 -11.73 -9.06
CA GLU A 120 -6.54 -12.20 -9.13
C GLU A 120 -5.62 -10.99 -9.39
N LEU A 121 -4.67 -10.78 -8.48
CA LEU A 121 -3.72 -9.67 -8.53
C LEU A 121 -2.31 -10.10 -8.90
N THR A 122 -1.99 -11.40 -8.74
CA THR A 122 -0.65 -11.93 -9.00
C THR A 122 -0.25 -11.72 -10.46
N GLY A 123 0.95 -11.19 -10.67
CA GLY A 123 1.47 -10.86 -12.00
C GLY A 123 1.07 -9.48 -12.53
N LEU A 124 0.08 -8.82 -11.92
CA LEU A 124 -0.27 -7.44 -12.27
C LEU A 124 0.81 -6.47 -11.79
N THR A 125 0.94 -5.34 -12.50
CA THR A 125 1.68 -4.21 -11.96
C THR A 125 0.95 -3.63 -10.74
N TYR A 126 1.67 -2.88 -9.91
CA TYR A 126 1.06 -2.21 -8.76
C TYR A 126 -0.12 -1.30 -9.13
N THR A 127 0.01 -0.58 -10.25
CA THR A 127 -1.06 0.30 -10.75
C THR A 127 -2.28 -0.49 -11.22
N GLU A 128 -2.07 -1.55 -12.01
CA GLU A 128 -3.17 -2.43 -12.47
C GLU A 128 -3.89 -3.10 -11.30
N ALA A 129 -3.15 -3.59 -10.30
CA ALA A 129 -3.72 -4.20 -9.09
C ALA A 129 -4.57 -3.20 -8.30
N ARG A 130 -4.09 -1.96 -8.13
CA ARG A 130 -4.83 -0.87 -7.48
C ARG A 130 -6.12 -0.52 -8.22
N GLU A 131 -6.07 -0.43 -9.54
CA GLU A 131 -7.24 -0.13 -10.38
C GLU A 131 -8.26 -1.29 -10.36
N ALA A 132 -7.78 -2.53 -10.42
CA ALA A 132 -8.63 -3.72 -10.35
C ALA A 132 -9.39 -3.81 -9.02
N LEU A 133 -8.75 -3.50 -7.90
CA LEU A 133 -9.40 -3.44 -6.60
C LEU A 133 -10.35 -2.25 -6.48
N PHE A 134 -9.90 -1.05 -6.89
CA PHE A 134 -10.73 0.15 -6.78
C PHE A 134 -12.02 0.07 -7.59
N SER A 135 -12.01 -0.56 -8.76
CA SER A 135 -13.22 -0.78 -9.57
C SER A 135 -14.29 -1.62 -8.87
N ARG A 136 -13.92 -2.34 -7.81
CA ARG A 136 -14.79 -3.16 -6.95
C ARG A 136 -15.01 -2.56 -5.56
N GLY A 137 -14.63 -1.30 -5.35
CA GLY A 137 -14.71 -0.66 -4.04
C GLY A 137 -13.77 -1.26 -2.99
N LEU A 138 -12.72 -1.96 -3.43
CA LEU A 138 -11.66 -2.52 -2.59
C LEU A 138 -10.40 -1.65 -2.69
N PHE A 139 -9.51 -1.78 -1.72
CA PHE A 139 -8.31 -0.96 -1.63
C PHE A 139 -7.05 -1.80 -1.51
N LEU A 140 -5.92 -1.23 -1.90
CA LEU A 140 -4.62 -1.87 -1.90
C LEU A 140 -3.72 -1.28 -0.84
N ARG A 141 -2.94 -2.14 -0.18
CA ARG A 141 -1.78 -1.80 0.63
C ARG A 141 -0.62 -2.71 0.25
N SER A 142 0.60 -2.19 0.25
CA SER A 142 1.80 -3.01 0.07
C SER A 142 2.50 -3.25 1.40
N ASP A 143 3.03 -4.46 1.60
CA ASP A 143 3.92 -4.80 2.72
C ASP A 143 5.38 -4.38 2.46
N SER A 144 5.66 -3.90 1.26
CA SER A 144 7.01 -3.62 0.79
C SER A 144 7.27 -2.13 0.63
N THR A 145 8.46 -1.71 1.04
CA THR A 145 9.01 -0.37 0.79
C THR A 145 9.71 -0.25 -0.58
N ILE A 146 9.51 -1.23 -1.47
CA ILE A 146 10.06 -1.17 -2.83
C ILE A 146 9.36 -0.04 -3.58
N LEU A 147 10.16 0.81 -4.23
CA LEU A 147 9.67 1.88 -5.08
C LEU A 147 8.93 1.29 -6.28
N ALA A 148 7.60 1.40 -6.26
CA ALA A 148 6.72 0.79 -7.24
C ALA A 148 6.58 1.61 -8.55
N ASP A 149 7.57 2.41 -8.94
CA ASP A 149 7.49 3.36 -10.08
C ASP A 149 7.86 2.73 -11.42
N SER A 150 7.96 1.44 -11.52
CA SER A 150 8.27 0.84 -12.82
C SER A 150 7.18 -0.13 -13.22
N ASP A 151 6.92 -0.19 -14.52
CA ASP A 151 6.14 -1.25 -15.17
C ASP A 151 6.73 -2.65 -14.89
N THR A 152 7.87 -2.71 -14.22
CA THR A 152 8.62 -3.89 -13.81
C THR A 152 8.28 -4.40 -12.42
N VAL A 153 7.58 -3.60 -11.59
CA VAL A 153 7.15 -4.05 -10.27
C VAL A 153 5.84 -4.83 -10.38
N ARG A 154 5.87 -6.08 -9.91
CA ARG A 154 4.75 -7.01 -10.00
C ARG A 154 4.30 -7.51 -8.63
N VAL A 155 3.00 -7.73 -8.51
CA VAL A 155 2.42 -8.43 -7.37
C VAL A 155 2.80 -9.91 -7.46
N VAL A 156 3.37 -10.45 -6.38
CA VAL A 156 3.73 -11.87 -6.27
C VAL A 156 2.89 -12.61 -5.24
N PHE A 157 2.22 -11.89 -4.35
CA PHE A 157 1.36 -12.46 -3.33
C PHE A 157 0.25 -11.48 -2.97
N GLN A 158 -0.93 -11.99 -2.64
CA GLN A 158 -2.05 -11.24 -2.07
C GLN A 158 -2.56 -11.93 -0.80
N SER A 159 -2.86 -11.15 0.23
CA SER A 159 -3.26 -11.66 1.56
C SER A 159 -4.61 -12.34 1.57
N THR A 160 -5.51 -11.92 0.68
CA THR A 160 -6.84 -12.50 0.47
C THR A 160 -6.88 -13.15 -0.89
N GLY A 161 -7.28 -14.41 -0.97
CA GLY A 161 -7.26 -15.20 -2.21
C GLY A 161 -8.21 -14.66 -3.28
N ALA A 162 -7.83 -14.83 -4.55
CA ALA A 162 -8.73 -14.55 -5.67
C ALA A 162 -10.00 -15.41 -5.56
N GLY A 163 -11.16 -14.80 -5.76
CA GLY A 163 -12.45 -15.45 -5.63
C GLY A 163 -13.05 -15.40 -4.22
N GLU A 164 -12.30 -14.99 -3.20
CA GLU A 164 -12.86 -14.78 -1.86
C GLU A 164 -13.76 -13.53 -1.82
N SER A 165 -14.84 -13.58 -1.04
CA SER A 165 -15.73 -12.46 -0.81
C SER A 165 -15.30 -11.68 0.42
N VAL A 166 -15.28 -10.35 0.29
CA VAL A 166 -14.99 -9.40 1.37
C VAL A 166 -15.92 -8.20 1.26
N PRO A 167 -16.24 -7.52 2.37
CA PRO A 167 -17.03 -6.30 2.32
C PRO A 167 -16.35 -5.19 1.50
N THR A 168 -17.14 -4.39 0.77
CA THR A 168 -16.64 -3.16 0.14
C THR A 168 -15.94 -2.28 1.18
N GLY A 169 -14.83 -1.65 0.79
CA GLY A 169 -13.97 -0.91 1.71
C GLY A 169 -12.83 -1.72 2.31
N SER A 170 -12.80 -3.04 2.12
CA SER A 170 -11.70 -3.89 2.57
C SER A 170 -10.37 -3.54 1.89
N VAL A 171 -9.28 -3.69 2.63
CA VAL A 171 -7.92 -3.47 2.14
C VAL A 171 -7.24 -4.81 1.91
N ILE A 172 -6.78 -5.03 0.70
CA ILE A 172 -6.02 -6.22 0.32
C ILE A 172 -4.53 -5.86 0.38
N GLU A 173 -3.80 -6.58 1.21
CA GLU A 173 -2.35 -6.43 1.32
C GLU A 173 -1.68 -7.28 0.24
N VAL A 174 -0.69 -6.71 -0.43
CA VAL A 174 0.08 -7.39 -1.48
C VAL A 174 1.57 -7.30 -1.21
N SER A 175 2.29 -8.35 -1.58
CA SER A 175 3.75 -8.32 -1.68
C SER A 175 4.15 -8.09 -3.13
N ILE A 176 5.11 -7.20 -3.34
CA ILE A 176 5.59 -6.80 -4.67
C ILE A 176 7.08 -7.08 -4.82
N VAL A 177 7.50 -7.39 -6.04
CA VAL A 177 8.91 -7.55 -6.41
C VAL A 177 9.21 -6.73 -7.67
N ASN A 178 10.48 -6.34 -7.82
CA ASN A 178 10.95 -5.68 -9.03
C ASN A 178 11.57 -6.72 -9.96
N ASP A 179 10.96 -6.95 -11.12
CA ASP A 179 11.43 -7.90 -12.15
C ASP A 179 12.80 -7.51 -12.72
N ASP A 180 13.21 -6.23 -12.66
CA ASP A 180 14.52 -5.79 -13.15
C ASP A 180 15.70 -6.38 -12.35
N ASN A 181 15.44 -6.95 -11.17
CA ASN A 181 16.48 -7.52 -10.31
C ASN A 181 16.86 -8.96 -10.68
N ASP A 182 16.15 -9.58 -11.64
CA ASP A 182 16.41 -10.96 -12.09
C ASP A 182 17.53 -11.06 -13.14
N THR A 183 18.12 -9.92 -13.55
CA THR A 183 19.19 -9.89 -14.58
C THR A 183 20.57 -10.26 -14.03
N TYR A 184 20.74 -10.44 -12.72
CA TYR A 184 22.01 -10.82 -12.10
C TYR A 184 22.18 -12.32 -11.82
N GLY A 185 21.23 -13.16 -12.25
CA GLY A 185 21.21 -14.61 -11.98
C GLY A 185 21.61 -15.55 -13.13
N ARG A 186 22.09 -15.05 -14.27
CA ARG A 186 22.52 -15.88 -15.40
C ARG A 186 23.99 -15.65 -15.76
N TYR A 187 24.88 -16.16 -14.93
CA TYR A 187 26.24 -16.53 -15.34
C TYR A 187 26.66 -17.80 -14.59
#